data_9a5e196ac10b28a80f7ac3160e72554b
#
_entry.id   9a5e196ac10b28a80f7ac3160e72554b
#
_cell.length_a   1.000
_cell.length_b   1.000
_cell.length_c   1.000
_cell.angle_alpha   90.00
_cell.angle_beta   90.00
_cell.angle_gamma   90.00
#
_symmetry.space_group_name_H-M   'P 1'
#
loop_
_entity.id
_entity.type
_entity.pdbx_description
1 polymer ?
#
loop_
_entity_poly.entity_id
_entity_poly.type
_entity_poly.pdbx_seq_one_letter_code
_entity_poly.pdbx_strand_id
1 'polypeptide(L)'
;MILVWKPLALEDRVQIMEFIGADNPLAAIELDLAFESKADALPAHPTMYKPGRVKGTREIVVHPNYVMVYAITGKTINILRVLHAARQWP
;
A
#
# COMPACT_ATOMS: atom_id res chain seq x y z
N MET A 1 15.06 -5.17 8.48
CA MET A 1 13.88 -4.39 8.87
C MET A 1 12.65 -5.29 8.93
N ILE A 2 11.71 -4.96 9.77
CA ILE A 2 10.45 -5.69 9.94
C ILE A 2 9.37 -4.97 9.16
N LEU A 3 8.59 -5.71 8.38
CA LEU A 3 7.43 -5.19 7.65
C LEU A 3 6.16 -5.47 8.45
N VAL A 4 5.38 -4.43 8.69
CA VAL A 4 4.11 -4.52 9.42
C VAL A 4 2.99 -3.91 8.58
N TRP A 5 1.93 -4.68 8.36
CA TRP A 5 0.69 -4.18 7.78
C TRP A 5 -0.20 -3.67 8.91
N LYS A 6 -0.45 -2.37 8.95
CA LYS A 6 -1.35 -1.81 9.97
C LYS A 6 -2.79 -2.23 9.69
N PRO A 7 -3.64 -2.30 10.72
CA PRO A 7 -5.02 -2.77 10.54
C PRO A 7 -5.83 -2.05 9.47
N LEU A 8 -5.69 -0.72 9.37
CA LEU A 8 -6.39 0.05 8.34
C LEU A 8 -5.92 -0.31 6.93
N ALA A 9 -4.64 -0.60 6.75
CA ALA A 9 -4.12 -1.01 5.45
C ALA A 9 -4.67 -2.37 5.02
N LEU A 10 -4.80 -3.32 5.97
CA LEU A 10 -5.40 -4.62 5.71
C LEU A 10 -6.87 -4.47 5.34
N GLU A 11 -7.59 -3.61 6.06
CA GLU A 11 -8.99 -3.31 5.76
C GLU A 11 -9.15 -2.68 4.38
N ASP A 12 -8.26 -1.74 4.02
CA ASP A 12 -8.25 -1.13 2.70
C ASP A 12 -8.11 -2.20 1.61
N ARG A 13 -7.21 -3.17 1.79
CA ARG A 13 -7.01 -4.26 0.83
C ARG A 13 -8.28 -5.11 0.65
N VAL A 14 -8.94 -5.44 1.76
CA VAL A 14 -10.20 -6.19 1.70
C VAL A 14 -11.27 -5.43 0.93
N GLN A 15 -11.43 -4.15 1.22
CA GLN A 15 -12.43 -3.30 0.55
C GLN A 15 -12.15 -3.14 -0.95
N ILE A 16 -10.89 -2.95 -1.32
CA ILE A 16 -10.49 -2.86 -2.73
C ILE A 16 -10.75 -4.18 -3.45
N MET A 17 -10.41 -5.30 -2.81
CA MET A 17 -10.65 -6.63 -3.36
C MET A 17 -12.13 -6.87 -3.62
N GLU A 18 -13.00 -6.50 -2.68
CA GLU A 18 -14.45 -6.63 -2.83
C GLU A 18 -14.99 -5.74 -3.94
N PHE A 19 -14.53 -4.50 -4.00
CA PHE A 19 -14.99 -3.53 -5.00
C PHE A 19 -14.64 -3.97 -6.43
N ILE A 20 -13.38 -4.28 -6.67
CA ILE A 20 -12.91 -4.69 -8.00
C ILE A 20 -13.43 -6.09 -8.32
N GLY A 21 -13.44 -6.98 -7.33
CA GLY A 21 -13.85 -8.37 -7.51
C GLY A 21 -15.31 -8.54 -7.87
N ALA A 22 -16.16 -7.56 -7.59
CA ALA A 22 -17.56 -7.58 -8.00
C ALA A 22 -17.71 -7.63 -9.54
N ASP A 23 -16.79 -6.96 -10.26
CA ASP A 23 -16.80 -6.94 -11.73
C ASP A 23 -15.74 -7.86 -12.33
N ASN A 24 -14.58 -7.98 -11.68
CA ASN A 24 -13.44 -8.71 -12.25
C ASN A 24 -12.62 -9.37 -11.13
N PRO A 25 -12.97 -10.60 -10.74
CA PRO A 25 -12.27 -11.31 -9.67
C PRO A 25 -10.77 -11.50 -9.92
N LEU A 26 -10.38 -11.81 -11.16
CA LEU A 26 -8.97 -12.01 -11.49
C LEU A 26 -8.18 -10.73 -11.33
N ALA A 27 -8.70 -9.60 -11.79
CA ALA A 27 -8.04 -8.31 -11.63
C ALA A 27 -7.88 -7.93 -10.16
N ALA A 28 -8.88 -8.24 -9.31
CA ALA A 28 -8.81 -8.00 -7.89
C ALA A 28 -7.67 -8.80 -7.23
N ILE A 29 -7.54 -10.07 -7.58
CA ILE A 29 -6.48 -10.93 -7.06
C ILE A 29 -5.11 -10.44 -7.51
N GLU A 30 -4.95 -10.11 -8.79
CA GLU A 30 -3.69 -9.62 -9.34
C GLU A 30 -3.25 -8.31 -8.67
N LEU A 31 -4.18 -7.39 -8.44
CA LEU A 31 -3.89 -6.13 -7.77
C LEU A 31 -3.48 -6.35 -6.31
N ASP A 32 -4.18 -7.22 -5.60
CA ASP A 32 -3.85 -7.50 -4.20
C ASP A 32 -2.47 -8.14 -4.08
N LEU A 33 -2.14 -9.06 -4.98
CA LEU A 33 -0.80 -9.64 -5.04
C LEU A 33 0.27 -8.59 -5.35
N ALA A 34 -0.05 -7.58 -6.15
CA ALA A 34 0.88 -6.49 -6.44
C ALA A 34 1.14 -5.64 -5.19
N PHE A 35 0.13 -5.35 -4.36
CA PHE A 35 0.33 -4.68 -3.08
C PHE A 35 1.30 -5.46 -2.21
N GLU A 36 1.09 -6.75 -2.08
CA GLU A 36 1.91 -7.63 -1.24
C GLU A 36 3.35 -7.70 -1.75
N SER A 37 3.53 -7.88 -3.05
CA SER A 37 4.85 -7.95 -3.67
C SER A 37 5.64 -6.65 -3.50
N LYS A 38 5.01 -5.49 -3.69
CA LYS A 38 5.65 -4.20 -3.50
C LYS A 38 6.06 -3.98 -2.04
N ALA A 39 5.20 -4.35 -1.10
CA ALA A 39 5.49 -4.24 0.32
C ALA A 39 6.67 -5.15 0.73
N ASP A 40 6.66 -6.39 0.25
CA ASP A 40 7.70 -7.37 0.58
C ASP A 40 9.09 -6.95 0.09
N ALA A 41 9.18 -6.12 -0.93
CA ALA A 41 10.45 -5.60 -1.44
C ALA A 41 11.01 -4.44 -0.60
N LEU A 42 10.20 -3.80 0.25
CA LEU A 42 10.62 -2.61 1.00
C LEU A 42 11.76 -2.84 1.98
N PRO A 43 11.85 -3.97 2.71
CA PRO A 43 12.98 -4.17 3.62
C PRO A 43 14.35 -4.09 2.97
N ALA A 44 14.46 -4.45 1.69
CA ALA A 44 15.72 -4.36 0.94
C ALA A 44 16.01 -2.92 0.47
N HIS A 45 14.97 -2.11 0.23
CA HIS A 45 15.09 -0.75 -0.30
C HIS A 45 14.09 0.21 0.35
N PRO A 46 14.18 0.45 1.68
CA PRO A 46 13.12 1.15 2.41
C PRO A 46 12.94 2.63 2.02
N THR A 47 13.98 3.26 1.47
CA THR A 47 13.94 4.69 1.12
C THR A 47 13.89 4.95 -0.38
N MET A 48 13.63 3.90 -1.18
CA MET A 48 13.62 4.01 -2.64
C MET A 48 12.50 4.91 -3.17
N TYR A 49 11.38 4.95 -2.47
CA TYR A 49 10.21 5.70 -2.91
C TYR A 49 10.19 7.12 -2.39
N LYS A 50 9.49 8.02 -3.11
CA LYS A 50 9.44 9.45 -2.80
C LYS A 50 8.67 9.72 -1.51
N PRO A 51 8.96 10.86 -0.84
CA PRO A 51 8.14 11.33 0.27
C PRO A 51 6.67 11.44 -0.15
N GLY A 52 5.79 11.04 0.77
CA GLY A 52 4.36 11.11 0.55
C GLY A 52 3.79 12.49 0.84
N ARG A 53 2.50 12.62 0.62
CA ARG A 53 1.77 13.88 0.86
C ARG A 53 1.69 14.26 2.34
N VAL A 54 1.88 13.32 3.23
CA VAL A 54 1.97 13.55 4.68
C VAL A 54 3.43 13.45 5.11
N LYS A 55 3.89 14.43 5.89
CA LYS A 55 5.27 14.44 6.38
C LYS A 55 5.58 13.16 7.15
N GLY A 56 6.74 12.58 6.88
CA GLY A 56 7.18 11.33 7.53
C GLY A 56 6.69 10.07 6.85
N THR A 57 5.90 10.20 5.77
CA THR A 57 5.44 9.05 4.99
C THR A 57 6.10 8.99 3.63
N ARG A 58 5.95 7.84 2.97
CA ARG A 58 6.34 7.62 1.58
C ARG A 58 5.17 6.95 0.86
N GLU A 59 5.10 7.15 -0.45
CA GLU A 59 4.01 6.59 -1.27
C GLU A 59 4.57 5.79 -2.42
N ILE A 60 3.98 4.62 -2.64
CA ILE A 60 4.29 3.72 -3.74
C ILE A 60 3.12 3.71 -4.70
N VAL A 61 3.34 4.06 -5.95
CA VAL A 61 2.32 3.86 -6.99
C VAL A 61 2.39 2.38 -7.40
N VAL A 62 1.38 1.61 -7.00
CA VAL A 62 1.30 0.18 -7.31
C VAL A 62 0.55 -0.04 -8.63
N HIS A 63 -0.42 0.82 -8.89
CA HIS A 63 -1.28 0.80 -10.07
C HIS A 63 -1.64 2.26 -10.38
N PRO A 64 -1.95 2.64 -11.63
CA PRO A 64 -2.32 4.03 -11.92
C PRO A 64 -3.40 4.61 -11.01
N ASN A 65 -4.30 3.76 -10.49
CA ASN A 65 -5.39 4.18 -9.61
C ASN A 65 -5.16 3.91 -8.13
N TYR A 66 -4.07 3.27 -7.73
CA TYR A 66 -3.85 2.89 -6.32
C TYR A 66 -2.45 3.18 -5.84
N VAL A 67 -2.38 3.78 -4.66
CA VAL A 67 -1.11 4.07 -3.98
C VAL A 67 -1.09 3.40 -2.61
N MET A 68 0.10 3.01 -2.19
CA MET A 68 0.33 2.43 -0.89
C MET A 68 1.19 3.40 -0.07
N VAL A 69 0.74 3.73 1.13
CA VAL A 69 1.40 4.68 2.02
C VAL A 69 2.10 3.93 3.14
N TYR A 70 3.38 4.24 3.35
CA TYR A 70 4.14 3.63 4.44
C TYR A 70 4.99 4.65 5.17
N ALA A 71 5.43 4.30 6.38
CA ALA A 71 6.37 5.08 7.19
C ALA A 71 7.40 4.14 7.81
N ILE A 72 8.60 4.67 8.02
CA ILE A 72 9.69 3.94 8.67
C ILE A 72 9.84 4.47 10.08
N THR A 73 9.77 3.58 11.07
CA THR A 73 9.99 3.91 12.48
C THR A 73 11.02 2.94 13.03
N GLY A 74 12.23 3.44 13.31
CA GLY A 74 13.33 2.59 13.73
C GLY A 74 13.66 1.54 12.68
N LYS A 75 13.52 0.26 13.03
CA LYS A 75 13.75 -0.88 12.13
C LYS A 75 12.47 -1.47 11.59
N THR A 76 11.37 -0.74 11.70
CA THR A 76 10.05 -1.21 11.28
C THR A 76 9.53 -0.37 10.11
N ILE A 77 9.04 -1.06 9.09
CA ILE A 77 8.32 -0.44 7.98
C ILE A 77 6.84 -0.72 8.23
N ASN A 78 6.06 0.35 8.40
CA ASN A 78 4.64 0.25 8.66
C ASN A 78 3.86 0.63 7.40
N ILE A 79 3.14 -0.33 6.82
CA ILE A 79 2.18 -0.03 5.76
C ILE A 79 0.96 0.57 6.42
N LEU A 80 0.71 1.84 6.18
CA LEU A 80 -0.34 2.61 6.88
C LEU A 80 -1.68 2.54 6.18
N ARG A 81 -1.69 2.71 4.86
CA ARG A 81 -2.91 2.75 4.07
C ARG A 81 -2.66 2.23 2.66
N VAL A 82 -3.72 1.73 2.02
CA VAL A 82 -3.78 1.49 0.57
C VAL A 82 -4.97 2.26 0.04
N LEU A 83 -4.75 3.21 -0.85
CA LEU A 83 -5.75 4.21 -1.22
C LEU A 83 -5.90 4.32 -2.73
N HIS A 84 -7.13 4.64 -3.18
CA HIS A 84 -7.31 5.12 -4.54
C HIS A 84 -6.53 6.43 -4.72
N ALA A 85 -5.83 6.57 -5.85
CA ALA A 85 -4.94 7.71 -6.09
C ALA A 85 -5.66 9.06 -6.02
N ALA A 86 -6.96 9.10 -6.32
CA ALA A 86 -7.76 10.33 -6.26
C ALA A 86 -8.29 10.64 -4.85
N ARG A 87 -8.16 9.71 -3.89
CA ARG A 87 -8.68 9.91 -2.55
C ARG A 87 -7.83 10.90 -1.77
N GLN A 88 -8.47 11.82 -1.05
CA GLN A 88 -7.77 12.68 -0.11
C GLN A 88 -7.33 11.87 1.12
N TRP A 89 -6.11 12.14 1.58
CA TRP A 89 -5.54 11.52 2.77
C TRP A 89 -4.59 12.52 3.43
N PRO A 90 -4.59 12.69 4.72
CA PRO A 90 -5.27 11.88 5.73
C PRO A 90 -6.78 12.03 5.75
#